data_bec8d2318a3aebd7b43b39fdd7114a4b
#
_entry.id   bec8d2318a3aebd7b43b39fdd7114a4b
#
_cell.length_a   1.000
_cell.length_b   1.000
_cell.length_c   1.000
_cell.angle_alpha   90.00
_cell.angle_beta   90.00
_cell.angle_gamma   90.00
#
_symmetry.space_group_name_H-M   'P 1'
#
loop_
_entity.id
_entity.type
_entity.pdbx_description
1 polymer ?
#
loop_
_entity_poly.entity_id
_entity_poly.type
_entity_poly.pdbx_seq_one_letter_code
_entity_poly.pdbx_strand_id
1 'polypeptide(L)'
;MENNNEIEIQNTEEISMVDKQNDYNENQIQVLEGLEAVRKRPGMYIGSTGPKGLHHLVYEIVDNAIDEALAGYCTEIEVEILPGDIIRVTDNGRGIPTGIHPKEKISAATVVYTILHAGGKFGGGGYKVAGGLHGVGASVVNALSEYLELTVYDGKHIHFQRFDRGNYSEPLKIIGDTDKTGTSVLFKPDPEIFQETTVFDYETLLKRLREQAFLNAGIKIIFTDKRNESEPVGETLHYEGGIRQFCLLYTSPSPRDRS
;
A
#
# COMPACT_ATOMS: atom_id res chain seq x y z
N MET A 1 52.59 38.45 -45.05
CA MET A 1 52.28 37.02 -44.88
C MET A 1 51.73 36.82 -43.50
N GLU A 2 50.60 37.37 -43.18
CA GLU A 2 49.87 37.20 -41.91
C GLU A 2 48.41 37.49 -42.27
N ASN A 3 47.57 36.49 -42.48
CA ASN A 3 46.11 36.63 -42.49
C ASN A 3 45.35 35.36 -42.87
N ASN A 4 45.95 34.14 -42.75
CA ASN A 4 45.23 32.92 -43.11
C ASN A 4 44.98 31.94 -41.94
N ASN A 5 45.34 32.27 -40.68
CA ASN A 5 45.18 31.33 -39.55
C ASN A 5 44.01 31.63 -38.63
N GLU A 6 43.27 32.76 -38.79
CA GLU A 6 42.14 33.09 -37.90
C GLU A 6 40.78 32.57 -38.41
N ILE A 7 40.68 32.19 -39.66
CA ILE A 7 39.39 31.71 -40.26
C ILE A 7 39.15 30.24 -40.08
N GLU A 8 40.19 29.40 -39.85
CA GLU A 8 40.02 27.96 -39.64
C GLU A 8 39.63 27.57 -38.21
N ILE A 9 39.82 28.44 -37.19
CA ILE A 9 39.51 28.13 -35.80
C ILE A 9 38.04 28.39 -35.50
N GLN A 10 37.38 29.37 -36.17
CA GLN A 10 35.95 29.65 -35.92
C GLN A 10 35.00 28.64 -36.57
N ASN A 11 35.39 27.90 -37.59
CA ASN A 11 34.55 26.91 -38.24
C ASN A 11 34.55 25.51 -37.53
N THR A 12 35.48 25.26 -36.61
CA THR A 12 35.54 23.98 -35.88
C THR A 12 34.73 24.02 -34.57
N GLU A 13 34.41 25.17 -34.01
CA GLU A 13 33.55 25.27 -32.82
C GLU A 13 32.06 25.29 -33.16
N GLU A 14 31.64 25.78 -34.31
CA GLU A 14 30.24 25.75 -34.75
C GLU A 14 29.76 24.33 -35.16
N ILE A 15 30.63 23.46 -35.61
CA ILE A 15 30.26 22.07 -36.00
C ILE A 15 30.07 21.17 -34.78
N SER A 16 30.67 21.50 -33.63
CA SER A 16 30.51 20.71 -32.39
C SER A 16 29.24 21.02 -31.59
N MET A 17 28.50 22.11 -31.89
CA MET A 17 27.27 22.46 -31.20
C MET A 17 25.98 21.97 -31.90
N VAL A 18 26.04 21.49 -33.12
CA VAL A 18 24.86 21.07 -33.90
C VAL A 18 24.52 19.59 -33.67
N ASP A 19 25.45 18.77 -33.19
CA ASP A 19 25.23 17.32 -33.01
C ASP A 19 24.62 16.91 -31.63
N LYS A 20 24.30 17.86 -30.74
CA LYS A 20 23.68 17.56 -29.45
C LYS A 20 22.17 17.74 -29.39
N GLN A 21 21.51 18.05 -30.49
CA GLN A 21 20.09 18.49 -30.44
C GLN A 21 19.08 17.49 -31.01
N ASN A 22 19.46 16.25 -31.38
CA ASN A 22 18.50 15.37 -32.05
C ASN A 22 18.49 13.90 -31.59
N ASP A 23 18.72 13.67 -30.28
CA ASP A 23 18.63 12.31 -29.73
C ASP A 23 17.26 11.97 -29.11
N TYR A 24 16.30 12.90 -29.10
CA TYR A 24 14.95 12.61 -28.66
C TYR A 24 14.11 12.11 -29.83
N ASN A 25 13.97 10.78 -29.93
CA ASN A 25 13.18 10.12 -30.96
C ASN A 25 12.22 9.09 -30.34
N GLU A 26 11.37 8.51 -31.17
CA GLU A 26 10.36 7.52 -30.78
C GLU A 26 10.94 6.31 -30.03
N ASN A 27 12.21 5.96 -30.23
CA ASN A 27 12.87 4.85 -29.54
C ASN A 27 13.21 5.15 -28.08
N GLN A 28 13.18 6.43 -27.67
CA GLN A 28 13.38 6.85 -26.30
C GLN A 28 12.08 6.88 -25.48
N ILE A 29 10.94 6.72 -26.14
CA ILE A 29 9.64 6.63 -25.47
C ILE A 29 9.48 5.21 -24.93
N GLN A 30 9.72 5.05 -23.61
CA GLN A 30 9.53 3.78 -22.92
C GLN A 30 8.09 3.69 -22.39
N VAL A 31 7.40 2.64 -22.81
CA VAL A 31 6.10 2.27 -22.23
C VAL A 31 6.37 1.33 -21.05
N LEU A 32 5.99 1.74 -19.85
CA LEU A 32 6.07 0.93 -18.64
C LEU A 32 4.70 0.34 -18.37
N GLU A 33 4.63 -0.97 -18.19
CA GLU A 33 3.38 -1.67 -17.92
C GLU A 33 3.40 -2.39 -16.57
N GLY A 34 2.21 -2.58 -16.00
CA GLY A 34 2.03 -3.38 -14.80
C GLY A 34 2.82 -2.89 -13.58
N LEU A 35 3.26 -3.82 -12.75
CA LEU A 35 3.95 -3.52 -11.49
C LEU A 35 5.38 -2.99 -11.69
N GLU A 36 5.98 -3.21 -12.84
CA GLU A 36 7.29 -2.62 -13.17
C GLU A 36 7.20 -1.09 -13.24
N ALA A 37 6.10 -0.53 -13.75
CA ALA A 37 5.85 0.91 -13.76
C ALA A 37 5.81 1.48 -12.34
N VAL A 38 5.22 0.77 -11.39
CA VAL A 38 5.17 1.15 -9.97
C VAL A 38 6.58 1.20 -9.38
N ARG A 39 7.39 0.17 -9.61
CA ARG A 39 8.76 0.11 -9.09
C ARG A 39 9.68 1.19 -9.67
N LYS A 40 9.53 1.50 -10.96
CA LYS A 40 10.32 2.56 -11.63
C LYS A 40 9.89 3.98 -11.24
N ARG A 41 8.62 4.20 -10.87
CA ARG A 41 8.06 5.50 -10.54
C ARG A 41 7.18 5.44 -9.27
N PRO A 42 7.71 4.96 -8.12
CA PRO A 42 6.92 4.75 -6.91
C PRO A 42 6.25 6.01 -6.40
N GLY A 43 6.91 7.17 -6.52
CA GLY A 43 6.36 8.47 -6.10
C GLY A 43 5.04 8.85 -6.76
N MET A 44 4.73 8.31 -7.96
CA MET A 44 3.44 8.55 -8.63
C MET A 44 2.27 7.85 -7.90
N TYR A 45 2.55 6.79 -7.15
CA TYR A 45 1.55 5.96 -6.48
C TYR A 45 1.45 6.24 -4.97
N ILE A 46 2.59 6.46 -4.31
CA ILE A 46 2.66 6.66 -2.85
C ILE A 46 3.14 8.06 -2.44
N GLY A 47 3.32 8.98 -3.40
CA GLY A 47 3.70 10.36 -3.19
C GLY A 47 5.18 10.59 -2.92
N SER A 48 5.88 9.69 -2.22
CA SER A 48 7.32 9.75 -1.98
C SER A 48 7.89 8.37 -1.66
N THR A 49 9.22 8.23 -1.66
CA THR A 49 9.94 7.02 -1.21
C THR A 49 10.63 7.21 0.15
N GLY A 50 10.39 8.36 0.80
CA GLY A 50 10.82 8.62 2.18
C GLY A 50 9.82 8.09 3.21
N PRO A 51 9.96 8.49 4.50
CA PRO A 51 9.13 7.99 5.61
C PRO A 51 7.63 8.08 5.36
N LYS A 52 7.16 9.19 4.72
CA LYS A 52 5.73 9.38 4.43
C LYS A 52 5.18 8.31 3.48
N GLY A 53 5.91 8.00 2.41
CA GLY A 53 5.50 6.98 1.45
C GLY A 53 5.64 5.57 2.04
N LEU A 54 6.63 5.32 2.91
CA LEU A 54 6.77 4.07 3.63
C LEU A 54 5.51 3.76 4.47
N HIS A 55 5.07 4.72 5.29
CA HIS A 55 3.86 4.57 6.11
C HIS A 55 2.59 4.45 5.27
N HIS A 56 2.57 5.04 4.07
CA HIS A 56 1.43 4.94 3.15
C HIS A 56 1.13 3.50 2.73
N LEU A 57 2.14 2.63 2.65
CA LEU A 57 1.93 1.20 2.38
C LEU A 57 1.00 0.55 3.43
N VAL A 58 1.17 0.90 4.71
CA VAL A 58 0.31 0.39 5.78
C VAL A 58 -1.11 0.92 5.60
N TYR A 59 -1.26 2.20 5.27
CA TYR A 59 -2.57 2.82 5.08
C TYR A 59 -3.36 2.15 3.95
N GLU A 60 -2.73 1.81 2.84
CA GLU A 60 -3.39 1.13 1.73
C GLU A 60 -3.97 -0.24 2.12
N ILE A 61 -3.25 -1.02 2.92
CA ILE A 61 -3.75 -2.32 3.37
C ILE A 61 -4.85 -2.15 4.44
N VAL A 62 -4.67 -1.23 5.39
CA VAL A 62 -5.69 -0.93 6.42
C VAL A 62 -6.96 -0.38 5.77
N ASP A 63 -6.86 0.50 4.78
CA ASP A 63 -8.03 1.06 4.07
C ASP A 63 -8.83 -0.05 3.36
N ASN A 64 -8.20 -1.14 2.89
CA ASN A 64 -8.91 -2.30 2.35
C ASN A 64 -9.74 -3.02 3.44
N ALA A 65 -9.19 -3.18 4.65
CA ALA A 65 -9.91 -3.77 5.78
C ALA A 65 -11.04 -2.85 6.29
N ILE A 66 -10.82 -1.53 6.28
CA ILE A 66 -11.86 -0.52 6.58
C ILE A 66 -13.00 -0.59 5.55
N ASP A 67 -12.71 -0.74 4.27
CA ASP A 67 -13.74 -0.88 3.23
C ASP A 67 -14.60 -2.12 3.46
N GLU A 68 -14.00 -3.23 3.91
CA GLU A 68 -14.72 -4.44 4.30
C GLU A 68 -15.62 -4.20 5.51
N ALA A 69 -15.17 -3.37 6.47
CA ALA A 69 -15.95 -2.97 7.63
C ALA A 69 -17.11 -2.02 7.25
N LEU A 70 -16.88 -1.06 6.37
CA LEU A 70 -17.93 -0.18 5.84
C LEU A 70 -18.98 -0.95 5.04
N ALA A 71 -18.60 -2.08 4.43
CA ALA A 71 -19.53 -3.00 3.80
C ALA A 71 -20.31 -3.88 4.82
N GLY A 72 -19.99 -3.79 6.11
CA GLY A 72 -20.68 -4.48 7.21
C GLY A 72 -20.17 -5.90 7.49
N TYR A 73 -19.00 -6.28 6.96
CA TYR A 73 -18.49 -7.65 7.09
C TYR A 73 -17.27 -7.79 8.00
N CYS A 74 -16.60 -6.69 8.36
CA CYS A 74 -15.46 -6.68 9.26
C CYS A 74 -15.77 -5.86 10.50
N THR A 75 -15.36 -6.35 11.66
CA THR A 75 -15.54 -5.70 12.98
C THR A 75 -14.22 -5.46 13.71
N GLU A 76 -13.17 -6.19 13.32
CA GLU A 76 -11.86 -6.13 13.97
C GLU A 76 -10.75 -6.15 12.95
N ILE A 77 -9.79 -5.25 13.14
CA ILE A 77 -8.58 -5.13 12.33
C ILE A 77 -7.38 -5.17 13.28
N GLU A 78 -6.47 -6.09 13.06
CA GLU A 78 -5.22 -6.20 13.79
C GLU A 78 -4.06 -5.70 12.92
N VAL A 79 -3.26 -4.76 13.44
CA VAL A 79 -2.08 -4.20 12.77
C VAL A 79 -0.87 -4.44 13.66
N GLU A 80 0.17 -5.04 13.12
CA GLU A 80 1.36 -5.40 13.86
C GLU A 80 2.62 -4.93 13.15
N ILE A 81 3.55 -4.34 13.92
CA ILE A 81 4.94 -4.17 13.49
C ILE A 81 5.73 -5.32 14.09
N LEU A 82 6.26 -6.19 13.24
CA LEU A 82 7.02 -7.35 13.62
C LEU A 82 8.54 -7.06 13.58
N PRO A 83 9.39 -7.91 14.21
CA PRO A 83 10.83 -7.78 14.09
C PRO A 83 11.31 -7.70 12.64
N GLY A 84 12.27 -6.81 12.35
CA GLY A 84 12.75 -6.54 11.00
C GLY A 84 11.90 -5.57 10.20
N ASP A 85 11.05 -4.78 10.88
CA ASP A 85 10.13 -3.80 10.29
C ASP A 85 9.23 -4.42 9.22
N ILE A 86 8.65 -5.55 9.57
CA ILE A 86 7.64 -6.26 8.80
C ILE A 86 6.27 -5.83 9.34
N ILE A 87 5.35 -5.52 8.45
CA ILE A 87 3.96 -5.22 8.82
C ILE A 87 3.08 -6.43 8.56
N ARG A 88 2.19 -6.71 9.52
CA ARG A 88 1.06 -7.60 9.31
C ARG A 88 -0.24 -6.83 9.58
N VAL A 89 -1.19 -6.93 8.65
CA VAL A 89 -2.55 -6.44 8.83
C VAL A 89 -3.49 -7.62 8.64
N THR A 90 -4.34 -7.87 9.62
CA THR A 90 -5.32 -8.96 9.59
C THR A 90 -6.71 -8.39 9.85
N ASP A 91 -7.69 -8.75 9.04
CA ASP A 91 -9.10 -8.44 9.24
C ASP A 91 -9.93 -9.74 9.44
N ASN A 92 -11.09 -9.59 10.05
CA ASN A 92 -12.06 -10.67 10.25
C ASN A 92 -13.24 -10.56 9.27
N GLY A 93 -13.04 -9.99 8.09
CA GLY A 93 -14.05 -9.83 7.05
C GLY A 93 -14.37 -11.14 6.30
N ARG A 94 -14.90 -11.01 5.08
CA ARG A 94 -15.27 -12.18 4.25
C ARG A 94 -14.05 -12.92 3.66
N GLY A 95 -12.90 -12.27 3.61
CA GLY A 95 -11.74 -12.71 2.83
C GLY A 95 -11.84 -12.33 1.35
N ILE A 96 -10.69 -12.15 0.72
CA ILE A 96 -10.60 -11.88 -0.72
C ILE A 96 -11.05 -13.13 -1.48
N PRO A 97 -11.88 -13.03 -2.55
CA PRO A 97 -12.29 -14.18 -3.35
C PRO A 97 -11.10 -14.97 -3.88
N THR A 98 -11.08 -16.28 -3.64
CA THR A 98 -9.97 -17.20 -4.02
C THR A 98 -10.23 -17.94 -5.34
N GLY A 99 -11.46 -17.88 -5.88
CA GLY A 99 -11.86 -18.52 -7.13
C GLY A 99 -11.09 -17.97 -8.34
N ILE A 100 -11.12 -18.74 -9.43
CA ILE A 100 -10.44 -18.38 -10.69
C ILE A 100 -11.17 -17.22 -11.37
N HIS A 101 -10.43 -16.15 -11.67
CA HIS A 101 -10.95 -15.00 -12.38
C HIS A 101 -11.27 -15.35 -13.83
N PRO A 102 -12.50 -15.05 -14.35
CA PRO A 102 -12.95 -15.54 -15.66
C PRO A 102 -12.06 -15.12 -16.83
N LYS A 103 -11.53 -13.89 -16.78
CA LYS A 103 -10.69 -13.30 -17.84
C LYS A 103 -9.22 -13.68 -17.65
N GLU A 104 -8.68 -13.49 -16.46
CA GLU A 104 -7.23 -13.60 -16.20
C GLU A 104 -6.77 -15.05 -15.99
N LYS A 105 -7.69 -16.00 -15.75
CA LYS A 105 -7.42 -17.44 -15.58
C LYS A 105 -6.51 -17.80 -14.40
N ILE A 106 -6.30 -16.88 -13.49
CA ILE A 106 -5.61 -17.04 -12.20
C ILE A 106 -6.59 -16.72 -11.06
N SER A 107 -6.19 -16.98 -9.80
CA SER A 107 -7.02 -16.65 -8.64
C SER A 107 -7.37 -15.16 -8.60
N ALA A 108 -8.61 -14.82 -8.24
CA ALA A 108 -9.02 -13.43 -8.07
C ALA A 108 -8.17 -12.70 -7.00
N ALA A 109 -7.76 -13.40 -5.94
CA ALA A 109 -6.81 -12.86 -4.96
C ALA A 109 -5.46 -12.51 -5.62
N THR A 110 -4.91 -13.39 -6.46
CA THR A 110 -3.68 -13.10 -7.23
C THR A 110 -3.86 -11.90 -8.15
N VAL A 111 -5.01 -11.77 -8.83
CA VAL A 111 -5.33 -10.63 -9.71
C VAL A 111 -5.25 -9.30 -8.94
N VAL A 112 -5.84 -9.23 -7.74
CA VAL A 112 -5.85 -8.02 -6.90
C VAL A 112 -4.43 -7.55 -6.53
N TYR A 113 -3.50 -8.48 -6.34
CA TYR A 113 -2.13 -8.16 -5.94
C TYR A 113 -1.15 -7.99 -7.11
N THR A 114 -1.50 -8.42 -8.33
CA THR A 114 -0.56 -8.42 -9.47
C THR A 114 -0.97 -7.52 -10.63
N ILE A 115 -2.25 -7.13 -10.70
CA ILE A 115 -2.76 -6.32 -11.80
C ILE A 115 -3.22 -4.96 -11.26
N LEU A 116 -2.69 -3.86 -11.85
CA LEU A 116 -3.13 -2.51 -11.53
C LEU A 116 -4.59 -2.32 -11.96
N HIS A 117 -5.33 -1.51 -11.19
CA HIS A 117 -6.75 -1.23 -11.44
C HIS A 117 -7.65 -2.48 -11.45
N ALA A 118 -7.24 -3.54 -10.73
CA ALA A 118 -8.04 -4.72 -10.50
C ALA A 118 -8.57 -4.71 -9.06
N GLY A 119 -9.89 -4.85 -8.90
CA GLY A 119 -10.50 -4.93 -7.58
C GLY A 119 -12.02 -4.91 -7.64
N GLY A 120 -12.68 -5.44 -6.62
CA GLY A 120 -14.13 -5.52 -6.50
C GLY A 120 -14.85 -4.16 -6.36
N LYS A 121 -14.10 -3.06 -6.30
CA LYS A 121 -14.61 -1.69 -6.13
C LYS A 121 -15.07 -1.05 -7.46
N PHE A 122 -14.72 -1.62 -8.62
CA PHE A 122 -15.06 -1.10 -9.95
C PHE A 122 -16.39 -1.63 -10.53
N GLY A 123 -16.97 -2.67 -9.97
CA GLY A 123 -18.18 -3.30 -10.47
C GLY A 123 -19.31 -3.24 -9.46
N GLY A 124 -20.13 -2.24 -9.49
CA GLY A 124 -21.42 -1.92 -8.85
C GLY A 124 -22.10 -2.84 -7.83
N GLY A 125 -21.48 -3.87 -7.29
CA GLY A 125 -22.14 -4.84 -6.41
C GLY A 125 -21.47 -5.10 -5.06
N GLY A 126 -20.20 -4.75 -4.89
CA GLY A 126 -19.45 -5.15 -3.69
C GLY A 126 -19.35 -4.08 -2.59
N TYR A 127 -19.13 -2.84 -2.96
CA TYR A 127 -18.92 -1.74 -2.03
C TYR A 127 -19.69 -0.49 -2.48
N LYS A 128 -20.61 -0.01 -1.63
CA LYS A 128 -21.38 1.24 -1.88
C LYS A 128 -20.59 2.50 -1.55
N VAL A 129 -19.64 2.38 -0.62
CA VAL A 129 -18.71 3.42 -0.19
C VAL A 129 -17.36 2.73 -0.04
N ALA A 130 -16.29 3.32 -0.53
CA ALA A 130 -14.93 2.81 -0.39
C ALA A 130 -13.99 3.96 -0.03
N GLY A 131 -13.10 3.75 0.94
CA GLY A 131 -12.03 4.68 1.32
C GLY A 131 -10.89 4.67 0.28
N GLY A 132 -10.62 3.52 -0.30
CA GLY A 132 -9.64 3.35 -1.39
C GLY A 132 -10.27 3.65 -2.75
N LEU A 133 -9.96 4.84 -3.32
CA LEU A 133 -10.60 5.33 -4.56
C LEU A 133 -10.02 4.75 -5.85
N HIS A 134 -8.79 4.22 -5.85
CA HIS A 134 -8.02 3.94 -7.06
C HIS A 134 -7.92 2.46 -7.44
N GLY A 135 -8.23 1.54 -6.51
CA GLY A 135 -8.15 0.08 -6.76
C GLY A 135 -6.75 -0.42 -7.12
N VAL A 136 -5.70 0.28 -6.65
CA VAL A 136 -4.30 -0.05 -6.91
C VAL A 136 -3.50 -0.33 -5.65
N GLY A 137 -4.02 -0.02 -4.45
CA GLY A 137 -3.27 -0.06 -3.20
C GLY A 137 -2.60 -1.40 -2.94
N ALA A 138 -3.34 -2.51 -3.03
CA ALA A 138 -2.80 -3.85 -2.78
C ALA A 138 -1.65 -4.22 -3.75
N SER A 139 -1.82 -3.96 -5.04
CA SER A 139 -0.81 -4.24 -6.06
C SER A 139 0.40 -3.31 -5.96
N VAL A 140 0.19 -2.06 -5.55
CA VAL A 140 1.28 -1.10 -5.27
C VAL A 140 2.09 -1.54 -4.06
N VAL A 141 1.46 -1.94 -2.95
CA VAL A 141 2.17 -2.47 -1.77
C VAL A 141 2.97 -3.71 -2.15
N ASN A 142 2.40 -4.63 -2.92
CA ASN A 142 3.10 -5.81 -3.41
C ASN A 142 4.33 -5.43 -4.26
N ALA A 143 4.18 -4.52 -5.22
CA ALA A 143 5.27 -4.07 -6.08
C ALA A 143 6.43 -3.41 -5.31
N LEU A 144 6.13 -2.69 -4.22
CA LEU A 144 7.10 -1.92 -3.42
C LEU A 144 7.62 -2.68 -2.19
N SER A 145 7.24 -3.95 -2.04
CA SER A 145 7.71 -4.83 -0.98
C SER A 145 8.83 -5.75 -1.47
N GLU A 146 9.81 -6.03 -0.62
CA GLU A 146 10.80 -7.09 -0.83
C GLU A 146 10.08 -8.43 -0.96
N TYR A 147 9.12 -8.67 -0.06
CA TYR A 147 8.16 -9.75 -0.19
C TYR A 147 6.82 -9.39 0.46
N LEU A 148 5.77 -10.05 -0.01
CA LEU A 148 4.43 -9.97 0.55
C LEU A 148 3.86 -11.40 0.65
N GLU A 149 3.22 -11.70 1.79
CA GLU A 149 2.53 -12.95 2.05
C GLU A 149 1.04 -12.65 2.26
N LEU A 150 0.24 -13.26 1.42
CA LEU A 150 -1.22 -13.18 1.48
C LEU A 150 -1.75 -14.48 2.07
N THR A 151 -2.52 -14.37 3.15
CA THR A 151 -3.31 -15.47 3.72
C THR A 151 -4.78 -15.09 3.66
N VAL A 152 -5.60 -15.97 3.10
CA VAL A 152 -7.06 -15.78 3.03
C VAL A 152 -7.75 -16.93 3.77
N TYR A 153 -8.65 -16.57 4.67
CA TYR A 153 -9.51 -17.48 5.41
C TYR A 153 -10.93 -17.37 4.81
N ASP A 154 -11.43 -18.47 4.22
CA ASP A 154 -12.72 -18.48 3.51
C ASP A 154 -13.85 -19.19 4.27
N GLY A 155 -13.61 -19.54 5.53
CA GLY A 155 -14.55 -20.28 6.38
C GLY A 155 -14.51 -21.79 6.18
N LYS A 156 -13.61 -22.30 5.34
CA LYS A 156 -13.34 -23.71 5.11
C LYS A 156 -11.86 -24.00 5.04
N HIS A 157 -11.13 -23.20 4.24
CA HIS A 157 -9.73 -23.42 3.96
C HIS A 157 -8.91 -22.16 4.25
N ILE A 158 -7.64 -22.39 4.53
CA ILE A 158 -6.60 -21.37 4.60
C ILE A 158 -5.86 -21.37 3.27
N HIS A 159 -5.97 -20.27 2.53
CA HIS A 159 -5.25 -20.08 1.28
C HIS A 159 -4.03 -19.21 1.54
N PHE A 160 -2.92 -19.53 0.88
CA PHE A 160 -1.66 -18.81 1.04
C PHE A 160 -1.00 -18.57 -0.32
N GLN A 161 -0.42 -17.39 -0.47
CA GLN A 161 0.43 -17.05 -1.59
C GLN A 161 1.52 -16.07 -1.15
N ARG A 162 2.75 -16.30 -1.66
CA ARG A 162 3.87 -15.39 -1.48
C ARG A 162 4.20 -14.69 -2.79
N PHE A 163 4.55 -13.43 -2.66
CA PHE A 163 5.03 -12.57 -3.74
C PHE A 163 6.41 -12.02 -3.35
N ASP A 164 7.29 -11.92 -4.32
CA ASP A 164 8.61 -11.32 -4.17
C ASP A 164 8.73 -10.18 -5.20
N ARG A 165 8.83 -8.94 -4.71
CA ARG A 165 8.89 -7.71 -5.54
C ARG A 165 7.79 -7.63 -6.61
N GLY A 166 6.57 -7.97 -6.22
CA GLY A 166 5.41 -7.96 -7.11
C GLY A 166 5.17 -9.23 -7.91
N ASN A 167 6.13 -10.14 -7.96
CA ASN A 167 6.03 -11.40 -8.73
C ASN A 167 5.72 -12.57 -7.80
N TYR A 168 5.16 -13.64 -8.34
CA TYR A 168 4.94 -14.89 -7.63
C TYR A 168 5.51 -16.07 -8.44
N SER A 169 6.07 -17.04 -7.73
CA SER A 169 6.59 -18.29 -8.33
C SER A 169 5.55 -19.43 -8.25
N GLU A 170 4.67 -19.38 -7.25
CA GLU A 170 3.64 -20.38 -7.03
C GLU A 170 2.25 -19.75 -7.00
N PRO A 171 1.22 -20.44 -7.54
CA PRO A 171 -0.15 -19.96 -7.46
C PRO A 171 -0.66 -20.00 -6.01
N LEU A 172 -1.81 -19.35 -5.78
CA LEU A 172 -2.53 -19.44 -4.50
C LEU A 172 -2.82 -20.92 -4.18
N LYS A 173 -2.42 -21.38 -3.00
CA LYS A 173 -2.56 -22.78 -2.56
C LYS A 173 -3.29 -22.89 -1.23
N ILE A 174 -4.00 -23.97 -1.02
CA ILE A 174 -4.59 -24.33 0.28
C ILE A 174 -3.48 -24.93 1.15
N ILE A 175 -3.34 -24.39 2.38
CA ILE A 175 -2.34 -24.83 3.35
C ILE A 175 -2.95 -25.43 4.62
N GLY A 176 -4.27 -25.39 4.78
CA GLY A 176 -4.99 -25.93 5.94
C GLY A 176 -6.48 -25.65 5.87
N ASP A 177 -7.18 -26.09 6.90
CA ASP A 177 -8.61 -25.87 7.09
C ASP A 177 -8.86 -24.85 8.20
N THR A 178 -9.99 -24.13 8.13
CA THR A 178 -10.39 -23.12 9.09
C THR A 178 -11.90 -22.94 9.10
N ASP A 179 -12.44 -22.52 10.25
CA ASP A 179 -13.81 -22.00 10.40
C ASP A 179 -13.89 -20.47 10.39
N LYS A 180 -12.72 -19.79 10.33
CA LYS A 180 -12.61 -18.34 10.33
C LYS A 180 -12.72 -17.79 8.92
N THR A 181 -13.15 -16.54 8.81
CA THR A 181 -13.09 -15.74 7.59
C THR A 181 -12.19 -14.52 7.80
N GLY A 182 -11.63 -13.98 6.72
CA GLY A 182 -10.82 -12.76 6.78
C GLY A 182 -9.62 -12.80 5.82
N THR A 183 -8.84 -11.73 5.88
CA THR A 183 -7.60 -11.61 5.10
C THR A 183 -6.46 -11.20 6.03
N SER A 184 -5.31 -11.82 5.87
CA SER A 184 -4.06 -11.40 6.51
C SER A 184 -3.01 -11.10 5.45
N VAL A 185 -2.44 -9.90 5.53
CA VAL A 185 -1.39 -9.43 4.62
C VAL A 185 -0.17 -9.12 5.45
N LEU A 186 0.92 -9.85 5.17
CA LEU A 186 2.21 -9.56 5.75
C LEU A 186 3.13 -9.04 4.64
N PHE A 187 3.83 -7.93 4.89
CA PHE A 187 4.76 -7.41 3.90
C PHE A 187 6.00 -6.78 4.55
N LYS A 188 7.11 -6.85 3.82
CA LYS A 188 8.36 -6.18 4.16
C LYS A 188 8.70 -5.16 3.07
N PRO A 189 8.85 -3.87 3.40
CA PRO A 189 9.23 -2.84 2.43
C PRO A 189 10.56 -3.18 1.75
N ASP A 190 10.65 -2.87 0.44
CA ASP A 190 11.89 -3.13 -0.31
C ASP A 190 12.91 -2.00 -0.08
N PRO A 191 14.10 -2.30 0.49
CA PRO A 191 15.14 -1.31 0.72
C PRO A 191 15.74 -0.73 -0.58
N GLU A 192 15.55 -1.39 -1.72
CA GLU A 192 15.92 -0.82 -3.02
C GLU A 192 15.04 0.39 -3.39
N ILE A 193 13.81 0.43 -2.90
CA ILE A 193 12.85 1.52 -3.12
C ILE A 193 12.94 2.55 -1.99
N PHE A 194 12.93 2.09 -0.74
CA PHE A 194 12.94 2.94 0.46
C PHE A 194 14.37 3.09 1.00
N GLN A 195 15.20 3.85 0.25
CA GLN A 195 16.63 4.00 0.56
C GLN A 195 16.91 4.87 1.78
N GLU A 196 16.00 5.77 2.15
CA GLU A 196 16.15 6.64 3.31
C GLU A 196 15.91 5.86 4.61
N THR A 197 14.84 5.08 4.67
CA THR A 197 14.49 4.23 5.82
C THR A 197 13.45 3.20 5.44
N THR A 198 13.55 2.01 6.06
CA THR A 198 12.50 0.98 6.07
C THR A 198 11.86 0.83 7.45
N VAL A 199 12.28 1.67 8.42
CA VAL A 199 11.83 1.59 9.81
C VAL A 199 10.49 2.32 9.96
N PHE A 200 9.48 1.61 10.44
CA PHE A 200 8.17 2.19 10.73
C PHE A 200 8.18 2.95 12.06
N ASP A 201 7.64 4.16 12.04
CA ASP A 201 7.41 4.96 13.25
C ASP A 201 6.05 4.63 13.87
N TYR A 202 6.10 4.12 15.12
CA TYR A 202 4.92 3.69 15.86
C TYR A 202 3.91 4.81 16.06
N GLU A 203 4.37 5.99 16.50
CA GLU A 203 3.48 7.13 16.80
C GLU A 203 2.78 7.66 15.55
N THR A 204 3.47 7.68 14.42
CA THR A 204 2.91 8.08 13.12
C THR A 204 1.78 7.13 12.70
N LEU A 205 2.00 5.81 12.81
CA LEU A 205 0.98 4.81 12.51
C LEU A 205 -0.18 4.89 13.52
N LEU A 206 0.12 4.95 14.82
CA LEU A 206 -0.89 5.04 15.88
C LEU A 206 -1.84 6.22 15.68
N LYS A 207 -1.28 7.40 15.37
CA LYS A 207 -2.07 8.60 15.09
C LYS A 207 -3.05 8.36 13.94
N ARG A 208 -2.57 7.80 12.83
CA ARG A 208 -3.41 7.55 11.66
C ARG A 208 -4.48 6.49 11.92
N LEU A 209 -4.12 5.39 12.60
CA LEU A 209 -5.06 4.33 12.96
C LEU A 209 -6.14 4.84 13.92
N ARG A 210 -5.76 5.73 14.85
CA ARG A 210 -6.72 6.37 15.76
C ARG A 210 -7.71 7.27 15.01
N GLU A 211 -7.24 8.05 14.02
CA GLU A 211 -8.11 8.83 13.14
C GLU A 211 -9.09 7.92 12.38
N GLN A 212 -8.63 6.81 11.83
CA GLN A 212 -9.47 5.83 11.15
C GLN A 212 -10.52 5.21 12.07
N ALA A 213 -10.16 4.86 13.31
CA ALA A 213 -11.09 4.31 14.28
C ALA A 213 -12.19 5.31 14.69
N PHE A 214 -11.88 6.60 14.78
CA PHE A 214 -12.87 7.66 15.03
C PHE A 214 -13.79 7.91 13.82
N LEU A 215 -13.23 7.89 12.61
CA LEU A 215 -14.00 8.11 11.38
C LEU A 215 -14.98 6.95 11.12
N ASN A 216 -14.64 5.74 11.56
CA ASN A 216 -15.39 4.52 11.30
C ASN A 216 -15.91 3.93 12.64
N ALA A 217 -16.93 4.58 13.20
CA ALA A 217 -17.49 4.22 14.51
C ALA A 217 -17.86 2.72 14.58
N GLY A 218 -17.49 2.08 15.70
CA GLY A 218 -17.78 0.67 15.96
C GLY A 218 -16.74 -0.33 15.42
N ILE A 219 -15.77 0.13 14.62
CA ILE A 219 -14.63 -0.71 14.25
C ILE A 219 -13.64 -0.78 15.41
N LYS A 220 -13.14 -1.97 15.70
CA LYS A 220 -12.05 -2.20 16.64
C LYS A 220 -10.75 -2.37 15.88
N ILE A 221 -9.76 -1.49 16.12
CA ILE A 221 -8.40 -1.61 15.58
C ILE A 221 -7.46 -1.94 16.74
N ILE A 222 -6.74 -3.04 16.65
CA ILE A 222 -5.70 -3.46 17.60
C ILE A 222 -4.36 -3.17 16.93
N PHE A 223 -3.58 -2.27 17.49
CA PHE A 223 -2.26 -1.94 16.97
C PHE A 223 -1.17 -2.33 17.95
N THR A 224 -0.19 -3.12 17.52
CA THR A 224 0.87 -3.65 18.38
C THR A 224 2.23 -3.55 17.68
N ASP A 225 3.20 -2.98 18.37
CA ASP A 225 4.62 -3.04 18.00
C ASP A 225 5.27 -4.22 18.73
N LYS A 226 5.65 -5.24 17.97
CA LYS A 226 6.30 -6.48 18.45
C LYS A 226 7.78 -6.53 18.10
N ARG A 227 8.40 -5.43 17.71
CA ARG A 227 9.85 -5.39 17.44
C ARG A 227 10.67 -5.75 18.66
N ASN A 228 10.19 -5.36 19.86
CA ASN A 228 10.71 -5.91 21.11
C ASN A 228 9.76 -7.02 21.59
N GLU A 229 10.10 -8.27 21.31
CA GLU A 229 9.26 -9.43 21.66
C GLU A 229 9.06 -9.61 23.17
N SER A 230 10.00 -9.14 24.01
CA SER A 230 9.90 -9.24 25.46
C SER A 230 8.97 -8.19 26.08
N GLU A 231 8.78 -7.06 25.42
CA GLU A 231 7.91 -5.95 25.88
C GLU A 231 7.16 -5.33 24.71
N PRO A 232 6.15 -6.01 24.14
CA PRO A 232 5.36 -5.46 23.07
C PRO A 232 4.57 -4.25 23.54
N VAL A 233 4.53 -3.20 22.72
CA VAL A 233 3.74 -1.99 22.98
C VAL A 233 2.50 -2.02 22.09
N GLY A 234 1.32 -1.80 22.65
CA GLY A 234 0.11 -1.82 21.82
C GLY A 234 -1.04 -1.04 22.41
N GLU A 235 -1.98 -0.69 21.55
CA GLU A 235 -3.20 0.04 21.89
C GLU A 235 -4.41 -0.56 21.15
N THR A 236 -5.55 -0.62 21.83
CA THR A 236 -6.84 -0.99 21.24
C THR A 236 -7.66 0.27 21.02
N LEU A 237 -7.95 0.56 19.76
CA LEU A 237 -8.68 1.73 19.30
C LEU A 237 -10.12 1.30 18.95
N HIS A 238 -11.07 1.73 19.76
CA HIS A 238 -12.49 1.40 19.58
C HIS A 238 -13.35 2.55 20.08
N TYR A 239 -14.06 3.22 19.17
CA TYR A 239 -14.82 4.44 19.46
C TYR A 239 -16.25 4.33 18.94
N GLU A 240 -17.19 3.94 19.81
CA GLU A 240 -18.61 3.83 19.44
C GLU A 240 -19.23 5.18 19.07
N GLY A 241 -18.77 6.27 19.72
CA GLY A 241 -19.27 7.63 19.49
C GLY A 241 -18.71 8.30 18.22
N GLY A 242 -17.74 7.69 17.55
CA GLY A 242 -17.16 8.19 16.30
C GLY A 242 -16.69 9.64 16.36
N ILE A 243 -16.97 10.44 15.34
CA ILE A 243 -16.59 11.85 15.23
C ILE A 243 -17.08 12.69 16.41
N ARG A 244 -18.26 12.41 16.97
CA ARG A 244 -18.76 13.14 18.15
C ARG A 244 -17.85 12.94 19.36
N GLN A 245 -17.40 11.71 19.58
CA GLN A 245 -16.47 11.39 20.66
C GLN A 245 -15.11 12.04 20.42
N PHE A 246 -14.62 12.07 19.20
CA PHE A 246 -13.41 12.81 18.83
C PHE A 246 -13.50 14.29 19.17
N CYS A 247 -14.59 14.97 18.77
CA CYS A 247 -14.81 16.38 19.10
C CYS A 247 -14.81 16.63 20.62
N LEU A 248 -15.43 15.76 21.40
CA LEU A 248 -15.48 15.90 22.87
C LEU A 248 -14.10 15.72 23.53
N LEU A 249 -13.25 14.85 22.99
CA LEU A 249 -11.93 14.57 23.54
C LEU A 249 -10.90 15.65 23.16
N TYR A 250 -11.00 16.22 21.97
CA TYR A 250 -9.99 17.13 21.43
C TYR A 250 -10.40 18.60 21.37
N THR A 251 -11.69 18.93 21.57
CA THR A 251 -12.13 20.31 21.75
C THR A 251 -12.26 20.60 23.24
N SER A 252 -11.27 21.27 23.81
CA SER A 252 -11.44 21.89 25.13
C SER A 252 -12.59 22.90 25.05
N PRO A 253 -13.56 22.88 25.99
CA PRO A 253 -14.61 23.90 26.02
C PRO A 253 -13.96 25.28 26.07
N SER A 254 -14.41 26.17 25.20
CA SER A 254 -13.95 27.56 25.17
C SER A 254 -14.14 28.17 26.58
N PRO A 255 -13.24 29.05 27.02
CA PRO A 255 -13.47 29.79 28.28
C PRO A 255 -14.81 30.51 28.34
N ARG A 256 -15.44 30.79 27.19
CA ARG A 256 -16.78 31.41 27.08
C ARG A 256 -17.94 30.44 27.32
N ASP A 257 -17.70 29.15 27.22
CA ASP A 257 -18.74 28.10 27.44
C ASP A 257 -18.83 27.67 28.91
N ARG A 258 -18.07 28.35 29.81
CA ARG A 258 -18.04 28.11 31.26
C ARG A 258 -18.78 29.18 32.07
N SER A 259 -19.51 30.07 31.42
CA SER A 259 -20.30 31.14 32.09
C SER A 259 -21.79 30.80 32.13
#